data_e653a1135affa85ba036019b3296c8ae
#
_entry.id   e653a1135affa85ba036019b3296c8ae
#
_cell.length_a   1.000
_cell.length_b   1.000
_cell.length_c   1.000
_cell.angle_alpha   90.00
_cell.angle_beta   90.00
_cell.angle_gamma   90.00
#
_symmetry.space_group_name_H-M   'P 1'
#
loop_
_entity.id
_entity.type
_entity.pdbx_description
1 polymer ?
#
loop_
_entity_poly.entity_id
_entity_poly.type
_entity_poly.pdbx_seq_one_letter_code
_entity_poly.pdbx_strand_id
1 'polypeptide(L)'
;GLAAGLSRKEVEERADEVADFADIGDFMDAPMRTYSSGMFSRLAFSVAVHMKPDILMIDEALSAGDSVFKRKAAAKMTELMQSSRAMFLVSHALGSVKDLCNDAIWLHKGKLMMHGDPEDVIAAYNRFMEVGEDSFSLEDL
;
A
#
# COMPACT_ATOMS: atom_id res chain seq x y z
N GLY A 1 -16.96 4.71 2.49
CA GLY A 1 -17.00 5.89 3.38
C GLY A 1 -17.78 5.59 4.66
N LEU A 2 -19.08 5.30 4.58
CA LEU A 2 -19.91 5.03 5.77
C LEU A 2 -19.41 3.84 6.59
N ALA A 3 -18.99 2.76 5.94
CA ALA A 3 -18.43 1.57 6.61
C ALA A 3 -17.10 1.85 7.34
N ALA A 4 -16.42 2.93 6.98
CA ALA A 4 -15.19 3.38 7.62
C ALA A 4 -15.41 4.50 8.65
N GLY A 5 -16.67 4.73 9.07
CA GLY A 5 -17.03 5.65 10.13
C GLY A 5 -17.20 7.11 9.72
N LEU A 6 -17.14 7.43 8.41
CA LEU A 6 -17.43 8.78 7.93
C LEU A 6 -18.95 9.07 8.00
N SER A 7 -19.31 10.28 8.35
CA SER A 7 -20.69 10.78 8.25
C SER A 7 -21.12 10.88 6.78
N ARG A 8 -22.43 10.88 6.54
CA ARG A 8 -22.98 11.03 5.19
C ARG A 8 -22.51 12.32 4.51
N LYS A 9 -22.44 13.42 5.25
CA LYS A 9 -21.95 14.71 4.75
C LYS A 9 -20.49 14.61 4.30
N GLU A 10 -19.62 14.01 5.09
CA GLU A 10 -18.20 13.82 4.72
C GLU A 10 -18.03 12.92 3.49
N VAL A 11 -18.91 11.92 3.32
CA VAL A 11 -18.91 11.08 2.12
C VAL A 11 -19.32 11.87 0.89
N GLU A 12 -20.37 12.70 0.99
CA GLU A 12 -20.86 13.53 -0.09
C GLU A 12 -19.82 14.59 -0.51
N GLU A 13 -19.17 15.24 0.45
CA GLU A 13 -18.10 16.22 0.19
C GLU A 13 -16.88 15.62 -0.51
N ARG A 14 -16.56 14.34 -0.27
CA ARG A 14 -15.42 13.64 -0.90
C ARG A 14 -15.78 12.90 -2.18
N ALA A 15 -17.06 12.75 -2.48
CA ALA A 15 -17.51 11.95 -3.63
C ALA A 15 -16.98 12.49 -4.96
N ASP A 16 -17.00 13.81 -5.12
CA ASP A 16 -16.49 14.47 -6.32
C ASP A 16 -14.97 14.30 -6.47
N GLU A 17 -14.21 14.47 -5.39
CA GLU A 17 -12.75 14.26 -5.39
C GLU A 17 -12.39 12.81 -5.75
N VAL A 18 -13.16 11.85 -5.23
CA VAL A 18 -12.98 10.41 -5.53
C VAL A 18 -13.28 10.13 -6.99
N ALA A 19 -14.38 10.71 -7.53
CA ALA A 19 -14.78 10.54 -8.92
C ALA A 19 -13.73 11.10 -9.89
N ASP A 20 -13.26 12.32 -9.64
CA ASP A 20 -12.23 13.00 -10.43
C ASP A 20 -10.90 12.24 -10.38
N PHE A 21 -10.57 11.70 -9.20
CA PHE A 21 -9.35 10.90 -9.06
C PHE A 21 -9.44 9.57 -9.77
N ALA A 22 -10.57 8.86 -9.66
CA ALA A 22 -10.79 7.57 -10.32
C ALA A 22 -10.75 7.69 -11.85
N ASP A 23 -11.24 8.82 -12.38
CA ASP A 23 -11.23 9.15 -13.82
C ASP A 23 -11.79 7.98 -14.66
N ILE A 24 -13.00 7.54 -14.29
CA ILE A 24 -13.75 6.49 -15.00
C ILE A 24 -14.93 7.04 -15.81
N GLY A 25 -15.03 8.37 -15.91
CA GLY A 25 -15.99 9.07 -16.72
C GLY A 25 -17.45 8.74 -16.38
N ASP A 26 -18.28 8.60 -17.40
CA ASP A 26 -19.72 8.33 -17.28
C ASP A 26 -20.05 7.01 -16.55
N PHE A 27 -19.06 6.15 -16.35
CA PHE A 27 -19.26 4.92 -15.57
C PHE A 27 -19.48 5.17 -14.08
N MET A 28 -19.18 6.37 -13.57
CA MET A 28 -19.49 6.71 -12.16
C MET A 28 -20.98 6.54 -11.84
N ASP A 29 -21.86 6.80 -12.80
CA ASP A 29 -23.32 6.65 -12.66
C ASP A 29 -23.84 5.25 -13.01
N ALA A 30 -22.95 4.38 -13.51
CA ALA A 30 -23.31 3.02 -13.90
C ALA A 30 -23.17 2.05 -12.71
N PRO A 31 -23.96 0.96 -12.69
CA PRO A 31 -23.81 -0.07 -11.67
C PRO A 31 -22.40 -0.68 -11.69
N MET A 32 -21.75 -0.83 -10.53
CA MET A 32 -20.38 -1.34 -10.40
C MET A 32 -20.15 -2.73 -11.06
N ARG A 33 -21.22 -3.53 -11.22
CA ARG A 33 -21.15 -4.82 -11.94
C ARG A 33 -20.79 -4.69 -13.43
N THR A 34 -20.89 -3.48 -13.99
CA THR A 34 -20.53 -3.19 -15.39
C THR A 34 -19.08 -2.71 -15.54
N TYR A 35 -18.37 -2.53 -14.43
CA TYR A 35 -17.01 -2.04 -14.45
C TYR A 35 -16.03 -3.11 -14.94
N SER A 36 -15.01 -2.67 -15.69
CA SER A 36 -13.85 -3.50 -15.93
C SER A 36 -13.04 -3.67 -14.61
N SER A 37 -12.19 -4.68 -14.54
CA SER A 37 -11.30 -4.88 -13.39
C SER A 37 -10.42 -3.65 -13.11
N GLY A 38 -9.94 -2.99 -14.17
CA GLY A 38 -9.16 -1.75 -14.07
C GLY A 38 -9.98 -0.60 -13.49
N MET A 39 -11.22 -0.39 -13.94
CA MET A 39 -12.11 0.66 -13.41
C MET A 39 -12.44 0.40 -11.95
N PHE A 40 -12.74 -0.86 -11.59
CA PHE A 40 -13.00 -1.24 -10.21
C PHE A 40 -11.79 -0.94 -9.31
N SER A 41 -10.58 -1.33 -9.75
CA SER A 41 -9.34 -1.08 -8.99
C SER A 41 -9.05 0.41 -8.85
N ARG A 42 -9.26 1.22 -9.91
CA ARG A 42 -9.09 2.67 -9.88
C ARG A 42 -10.05 3.32 -8.88
N LEU A 43 -11.33 2.95 -8.90
CA LEU A 43 -12.31 3.47 -7.94
C LEU A 43 -12.00 3.04 -6.52
N ALA A 44 -11.71 1.76 -6.29
CA ALA A 44 -11.37 1.24 -4.96
C ALA A 44 -10.15 1.95 -4.36
N PHE A 45 -9.09 2.14 -5.16
CA PHE A 45 -7.92 2.90 -4.76
C PHE A 45 -8.27 4.37 -4.47
N SER A 46 -9.05 5.03 -5.33
CA SER A 46 -9.47 6.41 -5.15
C SER A 46 -10.24 6.61 -3.83
N VAL A 47 -11.15 5.71 -3.50
CA VAL A 47 -11.84 5.72 -2.21
C VAL A 47 -10.83 5.60 -1.07
N ALA A 48 -9.95 4.61 -1.12
CA ALA A 48 -8.97 4.36 -0.05
C ALA A 48 -8.07 5.56 0.25
N VAL A 49 -7.55 6.22 -0.79
CA VAL A 49 -6.62 7.34 -0.62
C VAL A 49 -7.29 8.65 -0.17
N HIS A 50 -8.60 8.79 -0.33
CA HIS A 50 -9.36 9.95 0.15
C HIS A 50 -9.93 9.77 1.56
N MET A 51 -9.73 8.59 2.18
CA MET A 51 -10.16 8.33 3.56
C MET A 51 -9.28 9.01 4.62
N LYS A 52 -8.04 9.40 4.28
CA LYS A 52 -7.04 10.01 5.18
C LYS A 52 -6.92 9.24 6.50
N PRO A 53 -6.48 7.98 6.47
CA PRO A 53 -6.40 7.13 7.66
C PRO A 53 -5.28 7.61 8.60
N ASP A 54 -5.46 7.47 9.92
CA ASP A 54 -4.38 7.65 10.89
C ASP A 54 -3.29 6.57 10.75
N ILE A 55 -3.71 5.34 10.42
CA ILE A 55 -2.84 4.19 10.19
C ILE A 55 -3.04 3.72 8.75
N LEU A 56 -1.97 3.76 7.96
CA LEU A 56 -1.96 3.33 6.56
C LEU A 56 -1.37 1.92 6.48
N MET A 57 -2.12 0.98 5.91
CA MET A 57 -1.65 -0.37 5.62
C MET A 57 -1.57 -0.55 4.11
N ILE A 58 -0.37 -0.84 3.62
CA ILE A 58 -0.08 -1.04 2.21
C ILE A 58 0.37 -2.50 2.01
N ASP A 59 -0.40 -3.25 1.22
CA ASP A 59 0.01 -4.54 0.69
C ASP A 59 0.32 -4.36 -0.80
N GLU A 60 1.33 -5.01 -1.32
CA GLU A 60 1.95 -4.91 -2.66
C GLU A 60 0.99 -4.73 -3.86
N ALA A 61 -0.31 -4.82 -3.65
CA ALA A 61 -1.39 -4.76 -4.64
C ALA A 61 -1.58 -3.40 -5.37
N LEU A 62 -0.67 -2.42 -5.20
CA LEU A 62 -0.76 -1.10 -5.87
C LEU A 62 -0.37 -1.10 -7.35
N SER A 63 -0.30 -2.26 -7.99
CA SER A 63 0.05 -2.40 -9.41
C SER A 63 -1.11 -2.14 -10.39
N ALA A 64 -2.30 -1.79 -9.90
CA ALA A 64 -3.50 -1.61 -10.72
C ALA A 64 -3.51 -0.29 -11.52
N GLY A 65 -3.95 -0.37 -12.77
CA GLY A 65 -4.17 0.78 -13.65
C GLY A 65 -3.10 1.00 -14.72
N ASP A 66 -3.39 1.93 -15.62
CA ASP A 66 -2.46 2.36 -16.67
C ASP A 66 -1.33 3.26 -16.12
N SER A 67 -0.37 3.61 -16.98
CA SER A 67 0.82 4.37 -16.59
C SER A 67 0.50 5.78 -16.06
N VAL A 68 -0.60 6.39 -16.50
CA VAL A 68 -1.02 7.72 -16.05
C VAL A 68 -1.61 7.63 -14.65
N PHE A 69 -2.51 6.67 -14.43
CA PHE A 69 -3.12 6.44 -13.12
C PHE A 69 -2.05 6.01 -12.09
N LYS A 70 -1.09 5.17 -12.47
CA LYS A 70 0.01 4.77 -11.58
C LYS A 70 0.82 5.95 -11.06
N ARG A 71 1.13 6.93 -11.92
CA ARG A 71 1.85 8.15 -11.47
C ARG A 71 1.02 8.99 -10.50
N LYS A 72 -0.28 9.18 -10.81
CA LYS A 72 -1.22 9.88 -9.95
C LYS A 72 -1.38 9.18 -8.60
N ALA A 73 -1.50 7.86 -8.62
CA ALA A 73 -1.58 7.01 -7.44
C ALA A 73 -0.32 7.08 -6.56
N ALA A 74 0.87 7.02 -7.17
CA ALA A 74 2.14 7.14 -6.46
C ALA A 74 2.30 8.51 -5.76
N ALA A 75 1.96 9.60 -6.43
CA ALA A 75 1.99 10.93 -5.83
C ALA A 75 1.04 11.04 -4.63
N LYS A 76 -0.20 10.53 -4.78
CA LYS A 76 -1.19 10.53 -3.69
C LYS A 76 -0.77 9.63 -2.53
N MET A 77 -0.12 8.51 -2.82
CA MET A 77 0.42 7.63 -1.79
C MET A 77 1.51 8.35 -0.98
N THR A 78 2.42 9.06 -1.64
CA THR A 78 3.45 9.85 -0.96
C THR A 78 2.84 10.90 -0.02
N GLU A 79 1.80 11.60 -0.45
CA GLU A 79 1.05 12.55 0.39
C GLU A 79 0.45 11.86 1.64
N LEU A 80 -0.16 10.67 1.45
CA LEU A 80 -0.75 9.91 2.54
C LEU A 80 0.30 9.43 3.55
N MET A 81 1.44 8.94 3.07
CA MET A 81 2.55 8.50 3.91
C MET A 81 3.06 9.64 4.81
N GLN A 82 3.16 10.86 4.27
CA GLN A 82 3.57 12.04 5.02
C GLN A 82 2.52 12.51 6.05
N SER A 83 1.24 12.26 5.78
CA SER A 83 0.12 12.71 6.63
C SER A 83 -0.36 11.66 7.64
N SER A 84 -0.03 10.40 7.45
CA SER A 84 -0.42 9.30 8.35
C SER A 84 0.44 9.28 9.60
N ARG A 85 -0.14 8.87 10.74
CA ARG A 85 0.58 8.74 12.02
C ARG A 85 1.47 7.50 12.06
N ALA A 86 1.07 6.44 11.37
CA ALA A 86 1.85 5.24 11.19
C ALA A 86 1.55 4.60 9.82
N MET A 87 2.55 3.91 9.28
CA MET A 87 2.42 3.15 8.04
C MET A 87 2.97 1.73 8.24
N PHE A 88 2.24 0.75 7.72
CA PHE A 88 2.71 -0.63 7.58
C PHE A 88 2.79 -0.97 6.10
N LEU A 89 3.98 -1.33 5.63
CA LEU A 89 4.25 -1.74 4.26
C LEU A 89 4.59 -3.22 4.22
N VAL A 90 3.83 -4.01 3.47
CA VAL A 90 4.19 -5.39 3.10
C VAL A 90 4.61 -5.39 1.64
N SER A 91 5.85 -5.71 1.36
CA SER A 91 6.40 -5.67 0.00
C SER A 91 7.54 -6.67 -0.20
N HIS A 92 7.62 -7.20 -1.43
CA HIS A 92 8.80 -7.93 -1.92
C HIS A 92 9.85 -6.99 -2.56
N ALA A 93 9.50 -5.72 -2.79
CA ALA A 93 10.42 -4.71 -3.29
C ALA A 93 11.27 -4.16 -2.14
N LEU A 94 12.37 -4.83 -1.83
CA LEU A 94 13.24 -4.48 -0.70
C LEU A 94 13.77 -3.04 -0.76
N GLY A 95 13.97 -2.48 -1.98
CA GLY A 95 14.29 -1.08 -2.16
C GLY A 95 13.21 -0.15 -1.60
N SER A 96 11.92 -0.46 -1.83
CA SER A 96 10.84 0.33 -1.27
C SER A 96 10.79 0.25 0.26
N VAL A 97 11.09 -0.91 0.84
CA VAL A 97 11.19 -1.06 2.30
C VAL A 97 12.31 -0.17 2.86
N LYS A 98 13.49 -0.20 2.21
CA LYS A 98 14.64 0.63 2.59
C LYS A 98 14.33 2.13 2.50
N ASP A 99 13.68 2.56 1.40
CA ASP A 99 13.48 3.99 1.11
C ASP A 99 12.32 4.61 1.91
N LEU A 100 11.33 3.80 2.31
CA LEU A 100 10.07 4.29 2.88
C LEU A 100 9.87 3.94 4.35
N CYS A 101 10.59 2.95 4.88
CA CYS A 101 10.42 2.48 6.24
C CYS A 101 11.60 2.89 7.11
N ASN A 102 11.33 3.20 8.37
CA ASN A 102 12.35 3.47 9.39
C ASN A 102 12.54 2.28 10.34
N ASP A 103 11.76 1.22 10.15
CA ASP A 103 11.83 -0.01 10.92
C ASP A 103 11.33 -1.17 10.05
N ALA A 104 11.91 -2.35 10.18
CA ALA A 104 11.55 -3.51 9.37
C ALA A 104 11.40 -4.78 10.22
N ILE A 105 10.50 -5.64 9.78
CA ILE A 105 10.23 -6.95 10.37
C ILE A 105 10.37 -8.00 9.28
N TRP A 106 11.23 -8.99 9.49
CA TRP A 106 11.30 -10.16 8.65
C TRP A 106 10.58 -11.33 9.30
N LEU A 107 9.57 -11.85 8.61
CA LEU A 107 8.80 -13.01 9.00
C LEU A 107 9.11 -14.19 8.06
N HIS A 108 9.34 -15.38 8.62
CA HIS A 108 9.49 -16.62 7.86
C HIS A 108 8.67 -17.74 8.48
N LYS A 109 7.80 -18.39 7.69
CA LYS A 109 6.89 -19.46 8.15
C LYS A 109 6.12 -19.10 9.44
N GLY A 110 5.67 -17.85 9.55
CA GLY A 110 4.92 -17.35 10.71
C GLY A 110 5.77 -17.04 11.95
N LYS A 111 7.09 -17.12 11.86
CA LYS A 111 8.01 -16.75 12.95
C LYS A 111 8.70 -15.42 12.64
N LEU A 112 8.89 -14.62 13.69
CA LEU A 112 9.74 -13.45 13.64
C LEU A 112 11.20 -13.90 13.58
N MET A 113 11.87 -13.58 12.48
CA MET A 113 13.29 -13.87 12.28
C MET A 113 14.16 -12.70 12.73
N MET A 114 13.82 -11.50 12.31
CA MET A 114 14.56 -10.30 12.66
C MET A 114 13.64 -9.07 12.70
N HIS A 115 13.99 -8.09 13.53
CA HIS A 115 13.33 -6.80 13.65
C HIS A 115 14.40 -5.73 13.92
N GLY A 116 14.34 -4.61 13.22
CA GLY A 116 15.27 -3.50 13.40
C GLY A 116 15.42 -2.62 12.17
N ASP A 117 16.60 -2.02 12.02
CA ASP A 117 16.92 -1.16 10.88
C ASP A 117 16.68 -1.88 9.55
N PRO A 118 16.00 -1.22 8.57
CA PRO A 118 15.70 -1.84 7.28
C PRO A 118 16.93 -2.36 6.53
N GLU A 119 18.09 -1.70 6.61
CA GLU A 119 19.30 -2.13 5.91
C GLU A 119 19.82 -3.44 6.50
N ASP A 120 19.84 -3.55 7.83
CA ASP A 120 20.30 -4.75 8.54
C ASP A 120 19.36 -5.94 8.27
N VAL A 121 18.05 -5.70 8.39
CA VAL A 121 17.03 -6.75 8.13
C VAL A 121 17.07 -7.22 6.68
N ILE A 122 17.25 -6.31 5.72
CA ILE A 122 17.37 -6.66 4.29
C ILE A 122 18.67 -7.43 4.03
N ALA A 123 19.77 -7.06 4.65
CA ALA A 123 21.04 -7.78 4.51
C ALA A 123 20.92 -9.22 5.01
N ALA A 124 20.31 -9.41 6.19
CA ALA A 124 20.04 -10.72 6.76
C ALA A 124 19.12 -11.57 5.87
N TYR A 125 18.04 -10.96 5.37
CA TYR A 125 17.10 -11.61 4.45
C TYR A 125 17.78 -12.07 3.16
N ASN A 126 18.58 -11.21 2.53
CA ASN A 126 19.30 -11.55 1.30
C ASN A 126 20.28 -12.70 1.53
N ARG A 127 21.03 -12.67 2.65
CA ARG A 127 21.94 -13.76 2.99
C ARG A 127 21.19 -15.08 3.19
N PHE A 128 20.04 -15.03 3.88
CA PHE A 128 19.18 -16.21 4.02
C PHE A 128 18.74 -16.78 2.66
N MET A 129 18.36 -15.91 1.72
CA MET A 129 17.95 -16.32 0.37
C MET A 129 19.10 -16.91 -0.45
N GLU A 130 20.35 -16.48 -0.20
CA GLU A 130 21.55 -16.99 -0.87
C GLU A 130 22.00 -18.35 -0.33
N VAL A 131 22.04 -18.53 1.00
CA VAL A 131 22.58 -19.74 1.62
C VAL A 131 21.53 -20.81 1.90
N GLY A 132 20.25 -20.43 1.93
CA GLY A 132 19.13 -21.31 2.26
C GLY A 132 18.92 -21.51 3.77
N GLU A 133 17.73 -22.03 4.11
CA GLU A 133 17.25 -22.15 5.50
C GLU A 133 18.18 -23.01 6.37
N ASP A 134 18.71 -24.11 5.82
CA ASP A 134 19.52 -25.09 6.58
C ASP A 134 20.92 -24.58 6.93
N SER A 135 21.39 -23.55 6.24
CA SER A 135 22.76 -23.00 6.37
C SER A 135 22.79 -21.60 7.00
N PHE A 136 21.61 -21.02 7.31
CA PHE A 136 21.53 -19.67 7.82
C PHE A 136 21.56 -19.63 9.36
N SER A 137 22.44 -18.79 9.92
CA SER A 137 22.44 -18.41 11.34
C SER A 137 22.40 -16.89 11.49
N LEU A 138 21.55 -16.39 12.41
CA LEU A 138 21.54 -14.99 12.78
C LEU A 138 22.78 -14.56 13.59
N GLU A 139 23.53 -15.52 14.14
CA GLU A 139 24.77 -15.27 14.88
C GLU A 139 25.94 -14.89 13.95
N ASP A 140 25.77 -15.08 12.64
CA ASP A 140 26.77 -14.78 11.61
C ASP A 140 26.62 -13.36 11.01
N LEU A 141 25.70 -12.54 11.54
CA LEU A 141 25.44 -11.16 11.15
C LEU A 141 26.01 -10.17 12.16
#